data_19f8f73b4171430f45f4eabe24c4021d
#
_entry.id   19f8f73b4171430f45f4eabe24c4021d
#
_cell.length_a   1.000
_cell.length_b   1.000
_cell.length_c   1.000
_cell.angle_alpha   90.00
_cell.angle_beta   90.00
_cell.angle_gamma   90.00
#
_symmetry.space_group_name_H-M   'P 1'
#
loop_
_entity.id
_entity.type
_entity.pdbx_description
1 polymer ?
#
loop_
_entity_poly.entity_id
_entity_poly.type
_entity_poly.pdbx_seq_one_letter_code
_entity_poly.pdbx_strand_id
1 'polypeptide(L)'
;MHPYLASFYFRHKVIPLLGFDHFIDINAFESCDKSGHYISDLAVARKIGRLLEDDDNRPLFIFVITMENHGPLHLEAPNQTTLANTLPNAPWPLPGHLRDLAVYLHHLSESDKMLASVKNSLNTAKRPGLLGWYGDHVPILPEAYTHFTPPDSRTPYIIWSTEQMATASLAAASEPFELAANELGVQLFKQVFGHAMNSDVIKAEPEPQEQE
;
A
#
# COMPACT_ATOMS: atom_id res chain seq x y z
N MET A 1 7.65 -6.72 -3.21
CA MET A 1 6.91 -7.82 -2.54
C MET A 1 5.47 -7.83 -3.01
N HIS A 2 4.93 -9.00 -3.33
CA HIS A 2 3.52 -9.19 -3.66
C HIS A 2 3.10 -10.58 -3.21
N PRO A 3 2.33 -10.71 -2.12
CA PRO A 3 1.99 -11.99 -1.48
C PRO A 3 0.95 -12.78 -2.28
N TYR A 4 1.17 -12.96 -3.55
CA TYR A 4 0.33 -13.69 -4.49
C TYR A 4 1.17 -14.47 -5.51
N LEU A 5 0.52 -15.20 -6.42
CA LEU A 5 1.22 -16.02 -7.41
C LEU A 5 2.16 -15.17 -8.27
N ALA A 6 3.42 -15.57 -8.38
CA ALA A 6 4.43 -14.88 -9.18
C ALA A 6 4.07 -14.77 -10.67
N SER A 7 3.28 -15.72 -11.19
CA SER A 7 2.80 -15.72 -12.58
C SER A 7 1.71 -14.68 -12.85
N PHE A 8 1.04 -14.18 -11.81
CA PHE A 8 -0.03 -13.19 -11.94
C PHE A 8 0.53 -11.89 -12.54
N TYR A 9 -0.09 -11.42 -13.62
CA TYR A 9 0.41 -10.32 -14.48
C TYR A 9 1.88 -10.49 -14.90
N PHE A 10 2.36 -11.72 -15.04
CA PHE A 10 3.75 -12.03 -15.41
C PHE A 10 4.81 -11.36 -14.52
N ARG A 11 4.49 -11.13 -13.24
CA ARG A 11 5.36 -10.38 -12.31
C ARG A 11 6.75 -11.00 -12.15
N HIS A 12 6.86 -12.33 -12.20
CA HIS A 12 8.15 -13.03 -12.20
C HIS A 12 9.08 -12.65 -13.37
N LYS A 13 8.52 -12.10 -14.48
CA LYS A 13 9.28 -11.59 -15.62
C LYS A 13 9.47 -10.07 -15.54
N VAL A 14 8.44 -9.34 -15.12
CA VAL A 14 8.44 -7.88 -15.12
C VAL A 14 9.30 -7.31 -13.99
N ILE A 15 9.21 -7.84 -12.77
CA ILE A 15 9.89 -7.29 -11.61
C ILE A 15 11.42 -7.24 -11.79
N PRO A 16 12.10 -8.29 -12.29
CA PRO A 16 13.54 -8.20 -12.57
C PRO A 16 13.90 -7.14 -13.62
N LEU A 17 13.04 -6.93 -14.64
CA LEU A 17 13.28 -5.92 -15.68
C LEU A 17 13.14 -4.48 -15.13
N LEU A 18 12.43 -4.30 -14.01
CA LEU A 18 12.34 -3.02 -13.30
C LEU A 18 13.55 -2.75 -12.40
N GLY A 19 14.55 -3.62 -12.37
CA GLY A 19 15.78 -3.42 -11.61
C GLY A 19 15.69 -3.83 -10.13
N PHE A 20 14.67 -4.60 -9.72
CA PHE A 20 14.60 -5.15 -8.38
C PHE A 20 15.50 -6.38 -8.23
N ASP A 21 16.32 -6.42 -7.18
CA ASP A 21 17.21 -7.56 -6.87
C ASP A 21 16.43 -8.79 -6.42
N HIS A 22 15.31 -8.59 -5.72
CA HIS A 22 14.52 -9.67 -5.13
C HIS A 22 13.03 -9.50 -5.39
N PHE A 23 12.35 -10.62 -5.66
CA PHE A 23 10.90 -10.69 -5.72
C PHE A 23 10.40 -11.68 -4.64
N ILE A 24 9.64 -11.17 -3.68
CA ILE A 24 9.01 -11.95 -2.61
C ILE A 24 7.55 -12.15 -3.00
N ASP A 25 7.18 -13.40 -3.27
CA ASP A 25 5.83 -13.82 -3.64
C ASP A 25 5.15 -14.63 -2.52
N ILE A 26 4.02 -15.29 -2.83
CA ILE A 26 3.23 -16.08 -1.87
C ILE A 26 4.04 -17.22 -1.22
N ASN A 27 5.08 -17.76 -1.89
CA ASN A 27 5.87 -18.86 -1.36
C ASN A 27 6.73 -18.47 -0.15
N ALA A 28 6.86 -17.18 0.12
CA ALA A 28 7.56 -16.66 1.30
C ALA A 28 6.68 -16.56 2.56
N PHE A 29 5.42 -17.05 2.48
CA PHE A 29 4.44 -16.98 3.55
C PHE A 29 3.89 -18.38 3.86
N GLU A 30 3.43 -18.57 5.10
CA GLU A 30 2.84 -19.81 5.58
C GLU A 30 1.31 -19.81 5.38
N SER A 31 0.69 -20.99 5.46
CA SER A 31 -0.77 -21.11 5.37
C SER A 31 -1.50 -20.39 6.50
N CYS A 32 -0.89 -20.31 7.69
CA CYS A 32 -1.42 -19.58 8.84
C CYS A 32 -1.31 -18.04 8.70
N ASP A 33 -0.60 -17.54 7.70
CA ASP A 33 -0.50 -16.09 7.40
C ASP A 33 -1.70 -15.55 6.64
N LYS A 34 -2.64 -16.42 6.25
CA LYS A 34 -3.83 -16.01 5.51
C LYS A 34 -4.89 -15.37 6.40
N SER A 35 -5.58 -14.39 5.81
CA SER A 35 -6.86 -13.85 6.25
C SER A 35 -7.82 -13.95 5.07
N GLY A 36 -8.89 -14.73 5.21
CA GLY A 36 -9.75 -15.03 4.08
C GLY A 36 -9.01 -15.78 2.96
N HIS A 37 -9.10 -15.26 1.75
CA HIS A 37 -8.49 -15.86 0.56
C HIS A 37 -7.01 -15.52 0.38
N TYR A 38 -6.52 -14.45 0.99
CA TYR A 38 -5.22 -13.87 0.73
C TYR A 38 -4.30 -13.92 1.96
N ILE A 39 -3.04 -13.62 1.74
CA ILE A 39 -2.09 -13.38 2.83
C ILE A 39 -2.50 -12.09 3.53
N SER A 40 -2.54 -12.11 4.86
CA SER A 40 -2.94 -10.98 5.67
C SER A 40 -1.94 -9.82 5.57
N ASP A 41 -2.44 -8.61 5.62
CA ASP A 41 -1.65 -7.39 5.65
C ASP A 41 -0.68 -7.37 6.85
N LEU A 42 -1.10 -7.91 8.00
CA LEU A 42 -0.22 -8.05 9.16
C LEU A 42 0.93 -9.05 8.92
N ALA A 43 0.72 -10.12 8.13
CA ALA A 43 1.80 -11.02 7.77
C ALA A 43 2.81 -10.32 6.85
N VAL A 44 2.33 -9.51 5.93
CA VAL A 44 3.18 -8.65 5.09
C VAL A 44 3.97 -7.66 5.95
N ALA A 45 3.33 -7.00 6.92
CA ALA A 45 4.01 -6.11 7.86
C ALA A 45 5.15 -6.81 8.64
N ARG A 46 4.88 -8.03 9.15
CA ARG A 46 5.93 -8.83 9.82
C ARG A 46 7.10 -9.15 8.89
N LYS A 47 6.82 -9.44 7.62
CA LYS A 47 7.88 -9.70 6.63
C LYS A 47 8.70 -8.46 6.33
N ILE A 48 8.06 -7.29 6.22
CA ILE A 48 8.75 -5.99 6.09
C ILE A 48 9.63 -5.75 7.32
N GLY A 49 9.10 -5.93 8.53
CA GLY A 49 9.87 -5.76 9.78
C GLY A 49 11.16 -6.56 9.78
N ARG A 50 11.10 -7.86 9.40
CA ARG A 50 12.29 -8.72 9.30
C ARG A 50 13.31 -8.22 8.27
N LEU A 51 12.86 -7.68 7.13
CA LEU A 51 13.76 -7.09 6.14
C LEU A 51 14.44 -5.81 6.64
N LEU A 52 13.77 -5.07 7.53
CA LEU A 52 14.32 -3.85 8.13
C LEU A 52 15.30 -4.14 9.28
N GLU A 53 15.20 -5.33 9.91
CA GLU A 53 16.12 -5.80 10.96
C GLU A 53 17.47 -6.27 10.39
N ASP A 54 17.52 -6.59 9.10
CA ASP A 54 18.77 -7.01 8.43
C ASP A 54 19.78 -5.85 8.47
N ASP A 55 20.93 -6.08 9.13
CA ASP A 55 21.95 -5.05 9.40
C ASP A 55 22.87 -4.79 8.20
N ASP A 56 22.38 -5.02 7.01
CA ASP A 56 23.03 -4.63 5.77
C ASP A 56 22.91 -3.09 5.61
N ASN A 57 24.00 -2.37 5.85
CA ASN A 57 24.08 -0.91 5.79
C ASN A 57 23.74 -0.30 4.42
N ARG A 58 23.33 -1.10 3.43
CA ARG A 58 22.91 -0.62 2.11
C ARG A 58 21.52 0.02 2.18
N PRO A 59 21.26 1.06 1.37
CA PRO A 59 19.90 1.55 1.20
C PRO A 59 18.96 0.43 0.76
N LEU A 60 17.78 0.37 1.37
CA LEU A 60 16.76 -0.62 1.07
C LEU A 60 15.50 0.06 0.51
N PHE A 61 15.08 -0.33 -0.69
CA PHE A 61 13.81 0.06 -1.28
C PHE A 61 12.86 -1.14 -1.33
N ILE A 62 11.72 -1.05 -0.66
CA ILE A 62 10.72 -2.11 -0.63
C ILE A 62 9.46 -1.58 -1.31
N PHE A 63 9.14 -2.10 -2.50
CA PHE A 63 7.86 -1.90 -3.16
C PHE A 63 6.91 -3.04 -2.78
N VAL A 64 5.73 -2.71 -2.25
CA VAL A 64 4.76 -3.69 -1.72
C VAL A 64 3.42 -3.49 -2.40
N ILE A 65 2.80 -4.58 -2.84
CA ILE A 65 1.40 -4.64 -3.28
C ILE A 65 0.71 -5.65 -2.37
N THR A 66 -0.26 -5.21 -1.59
CA THR A 66 -1.05 -6.07 -0.71
C THR A 66 -2.21 -6.72 -1.45
N MET A 67 -2.86 -7.72 -0.83
CA MET A 67 -3.96 -8.45 -1.46
C MET A 67 -5.17 -8.62 -0.54
N GLU A 68 -5.07 -8.38 0.76
CA GLU A 68 -6.14 -8.70 1.72
C GLU A 68 -7.45 -7.97 1.40
N ASN A 69 -7.36 -6.72 0.92
CA ASN A 69 -8.53 -5.94 0.51
C ASN A 69 -9.09 -6.28 -0.89
N HIS A 70 -8.44 -7.19 -1.62
CA HIS A 70 -8.85 -7.53 -2.98
C HIS A 70 -10.06 -8.48 -2.96
N GLY A 71 -11.05 -8.24 -3.83
CA GLY A 71 -12.20 -9.16 -4.02
C GLY A 71 -11.79 -10.57 -4.47
N PRO A 72 -12.70 -11.53 -4.37
CA PRO A 72 -14.15 -11.38 -4.22
C PRO A 72 -14.63 -11.37 -2.74
N LEU A 73 -15.12 -10.24 -2.27
CA LEU A 73 -15.54 -10.03 -0.88
C LEU A 73 -16.75 -10.87 -0.47
N HIS A 74 -17.65 -11.17 -1.41
CA HIS A 74 -18.86 -11.96 -1.18
C HIS A 74 -18.60 -13.41 -0.74
N LEU A 75 -17.39 -13.92 -0.89
CA LEU A 75 -16.98 -15.24 -0.45
C LEU A 75 -16.58 -15.29 1.03
N GLU A 76 -16.49 -14.13 1.69
CA GLU A 76 -16.09 -14.02 3.08
C GLU A 76 -17.26 -13.66 3.99
N ALA A 77 -17.12 -13.98 5.28
CA ALA A 77 -18.09 -13.61 6.30
C ALA A 77 -17.48 -12.50 7.19
N PRO A 78 -18.11 -11.33 7.27
CA PRO A 78 -17.61 -10.25 8.10
C PRO A 78 -17.74 -10.58 9.59
N ASN A 79 -16.72 -10.25 10.37
CA ASN A 79 -16.81 -10.28 11.81
C ASN A 79 -17.49 -9.01 12.34
N GLN A 80 -18.83 -9.05 12.43
CA GLN A 80 -19.64 -7.91 12.86
C GLN A 80 -19.26 -7.38 14.25
N THR A 81 -18.86 -8.28 15.17
CA THR A 81 -18.45 -7.88 16.53
C THR A 81 -17.14 -7.07 16.49
N THR A 82 -16.16 -7.52 15.73
CA THR A 82 -14.90 -6.78 15.55
C THR A 82 -15.15 -5.42 14.94
N LEU A 83 -15.99 -5.37 13.91
CA LEU A 83 -16.34 -4.12 13.22
C LEU A 83 -17.10 -3.15 14.14
N ALA A 84 -18.04 -3.63 14.95
CA ALA A 84 -18.74 -2.80 15.91
C ALA A 84 -17.79 -2.15 16.93
N ASN A 85 -16.74 -2.86 17.33
CA ASN A 85 -15.71 -2.32 18.21
C ASN A 85 -14.80 -1.30 17.51
N THR A 86 -14.49 -1.52 16.23
CA THR A 86 -13.63 -0.64 15.43
C THR A 86 -14.36 0.63 14.99
N LEU A 87 -15.64 0.51 14.64
CA LEU A 87 -16.49 1.59 14.13
C LEU A 87 -17.76 1.72 14.99
N PRO A 88 -17.66 2.13 16.26
CA PRO A 88 -18.78 2.07 17.22
C PRO A 88 -19.98 2.95 16.84
N ASN A 89 -19.77 3.94 16.00
CA ASN A 89 -20.83 4.85 15.56
C ASN A 89 -21.59 4.39 14.30
N ALA A 90 -21.19 3.27 13.70
CA ALA A 90 -21.91 2.69 12.58
C ALA A 90 -23.14 1.88 13.05
N PRO A 91 -24.19 1.75 12.23
CA PRO A 91 -25.41 1.01 12.59
C PRO A 91 -25.20 -0.50 12.49
N TRP A 92 -24.49 -1.10 13.45
CA TRP A 92 -24.22 -2.53 13.49
C TRP A 92 -25.41 -3.35 14.04
N PRO A 93 -25.65 -4.57 13.52
CA PRO A 93 -25.02 -5.16 12.32
C PRO A 93 -25.46 -4.45 11.03
N LEU A 94 -24.58 -4.38 10.04
CA LEU A 94 -24.97 -3.86 8.73
C LEU A 94 -26.01 -4.80 8.08
N PRO A 95 -26.98 -4.25 7.31
CA PRO A 95 -27.91 -5.06 6.53
C PRO A 95 -27.21 -6.06 5.61
N GLY A 96 -27.84 -7.21 5.37
CA GLY A 96 -27.23 -8.31 4.60
C GLY A 96 -26.81 -7.93 3.17
N HIS A 97 -27.49 -6.96 2.54
CA HIS A 97 -27.13 -6.45 1.22
C HIS A 97 -25.83 -5.59 1.25
N LEU A 98 -25.39 -5.12 2.42
CA LEU A 98 -24.12 -4.43 2.63
C LEU A 98 -23.01 -5.34 3.16
N ARG A 99 -23.14 -6.66 2.98
CA ARG A 99 -22.17 -7.65 3.46
C ARG A 99 -20.77 -7.38 2.90
N ASP A 100 -20.63 -7.10 1.62
CA ASP A 100 -19.33 -6.85 0.98
C ASP A 100 -18.69 -5.57 1.54
N LEU A 101 -19.49 -4.55 1.83
CA LEU A 101 -19.01 -3.36 2.54
C LEU A 101 -18.49 -3.72 3.94
N ALA A 102 -19.18 -4.59 4.69
CA ALA A 102 -18.73 -5.02 6.00
C ALA A 102 -17.39 -5.79 5.93
N VAL A 103 -17.22 -6.68 4.95
CA VAL A 103 -15.96 -7.38 4.72
C VAL A 103 -14.86 -6.39 4.36
N TYR A 104 -15.11 -5.46 3.43
CA TYR A 104 -14.16 -4.44 3.04
C TYR A 104 -13.71 -3.58 4.23
N LEU A 105 -14.63 -3.12 5.06
CA LEU A 105 -14.31 -2.33 6.26
C LEU A 105 -13.47 -3.12 7.27
N HIS A 106 -13.69 -4.43 7.38
CA HIS A 106 -12.84 -5.28 8.20
C HIS A 106 -11.41 -5.30 7.66
N HIS A 107 -11.22 -5.60 6.38
CA HIS A 107 -9.90 -5.61 5.76
C HIS A 107 -9.22 -4.24 5.79
N LEU A 108 -9.98 -3.15 5.63
CA LEU A 108 -9.46 -1.80 5.76
C LEU A 108 -8.91 -1.53 7.18
N SER A 109 -9.57 -2.06 8.21
CA SER A 109 -9.06 -1.98 9.59
C SER A 109 -7.78 -2.80 9.81
N GLU A 110 -7.62 -3.91 9.10
CA GLU A 110 -6.36 -4.68 9.13
C GLU A 110 -5.23 -3.94 8.39
N SER A 111 -5.54 -3.27 7.26
CA SER A 111 -4.57 -2.40 6.58
C SER A 111 -4.10 -1.24 7.45
N ASP A 112 -4.98 -0.64 8.26
CA ASP A 112 -4.59 0.41 9.23
C ASP A 112 -3.63 -0.14 10.30
N LYS A 113 -3.88 -1.36 10.80
CA LYS A 113 -2.97 -2.05 11.72
C LYS A 113 -1.63 -2.37 11.04
N MET A 114 -1.64 -2.78 9.78
CA MET A 114 -0.43 -2.97 9.00
C MET A 114 0.37 -1.67 8.92
N LEU A 115 -0.27 -0.55 8.58
CA LEU A 115 0.35 0.77 8.50
C LEU A 115 1.02 1.14 9.83
N ALA A 116 0.31 0.96 10.95
CA ALA A 116 0.86 1.20 12.29
C ALA A 116 2.07 0.30 12.59
N SER A 117 2.00 -0.99 12.21
CA SER A 117 3.09 -1.95 12.41
C SER A 117 4.33 -1.59 11.58
N VAL A 118 4.15 -1.22 10.29
CA VAL A 118 5.26 -0.80 9.41
C VAL A 118 5.91 0.48 9.93
N LYS A 119 5.12 1.48 10.35
CA LYS A 119 5.66 2.71 10.97
C LYS A 119 6.47 2.41 12.22
N ASN A 120 5.98 1.50 13.08
CA ASN A 120 6.73 1.08 14.26
C ASN A 120 8.05 0.38 13.89
N SER A 121 8.05 -0.52 12.90
CA SER A 121 9.27 -1.19 12.42
C SER A 121 10.28 -0.19 11.85
N LEU A 122 9.81 0.83 11.11
CA LEU A 122 10.67 1.90 10.60
C LEU A 122 11.27 2.75 11.72
N ASN A 123 10.49 3.08 12.74
CA ASN A 123 10.99 3.85 13.91
C ASN A 123 12.01 3.06 14.75
N THR A 124 11.88 1.74 14.82
CA THR A 124 12.80 0.88 15.57
C THR A 124 14.02 0.47 14.76
N ALA A 125 13.98 0.61 13.45
CA ALA A 125 15.12 0.37 12.58
C ALA A 125 16.26 1.37 12.89
N LYS A 126 17.50 0.92 12.83
CA LYS A 126 18.69 1.76 13.12
C LYS A 126 19.06 2.70 11.97
N ARG A 127 18.15 3.00 11.07
CA ARG A 127 18.36 3.82 9.86
C ARG A 127 17.18 4.74 9.60
N PRO A 128 17.41 5.88 8.94
CA PRO A 128 16.32 6.75 8.49
C PRO A 128 15.36 6.01 7.58
N GLY A 129 14.06 6.24 7.73
CA GLY A 129 13.01 5.58 6.95
C GLY A 129 12.00 6.55 6.38
N LEU A 130 11.54 6.27 5.16
CA LEU A 130 10.48 6.98 4.46
C LEU A 130 9.42 5.98 4.01
N LEU A 131 8.16 6.31 4.19
CA LEU A 131 7.01 5.49 3.81
C LEU A 131 6.09 6.27 2.88
N GLY A 132 5.83 5.72 1.69
CA GLY A 132 4.70 6.08 0.84
C GLY A 132 3.63 5.01 0.96
N TRP A 133 2.39 5.41 1.20
CA TRP A 133 1.24 4.52 1.31
C TRP A 133 0.09 5.10 0.51
N TYR A 134 -0.56 4.29 -0.33
CA TYR A 134 -1.67 4.75 -1.16
C TYR A 134 -2.61 3.60 -1.54
N GLY A 135 -3.87 3.92 -1.84
CA GLY A 135 -4.78 3.00 -2.51
C GLY A 135 -4.55 3.04 -4.01
N ASP A 136 -4.51 1.88 -4.66
CA ASP A 136 -4.31 1.78 -6.11
C ASP A 136 -5.59 2.11 -6.90
N HIS A 137 -6.76 1.82 -6.34
CA HIS A 137 -8.08 2.17 -6.88
C HIS A 137 -9.16 2.14 -5.79
N VAL A 138 -10.31 2.69 -6.09
CA VAL A 138 -11.48 2.61 -5.21
C VAL A 138 -12.06 1.19 -5.21
N PRO A 139 -12.68 0.73 -4.10
CA PRO A 139 -13.25 -0.60 -4.01
C PRO A 139 -14.46 -0.79 -4.96
N ILE A 140 -14.66 -2.02 -5.44
CA ILE A 140 -15.83 -2.39 -6.24
C ILE A 140 -16.94 -2.87 -5.30
N LEU A 141 -17.84 -1.96 -4.92
CA LEU A 141 -18.93 -2.19 -3.95
C LEU A 141 -20.29 -1.75 -4.53
N PRO A 142 -20.80 -2.41 -5.59
CA PRO A 142 -21.98 -1.96 -6.32
C PRO A 142 -23.21 -1.78 -5.42
N GLU A 143 -23.48 -2.70 -4.50
CA GLU A 143 -24.61 -2.59 -3.58
C GLU A 143 -24.48 -1.38 -2.63
N ALA A 144 -23.28 -1.11 -2.13
CA ALA A 144 -23.03 0.06 -1.30
C ALA A 144 -23.27 1.37 -2.08
N TYR A 145 -22.90 1.41 -3.34
CA TYR A 145 -23.07 2.59 -4.20
C TYR A 145 -24.52 2.84 -4.64
N THR A 146 -25.44 1.94 -4.38
CA THR A 146 -26.89 2.22 -4.50
C THR A 146 -27.43 3.02 -3.31
N HIS A 147 -26.72 3.01 -2.17
CA HIS A 147 -27.13 3.67 -0.93
C HIS A 147 -26.27 4.87 -0.57
N PHE A 148 -25.03 4.91 -1.05
CA PHE A 148 -24.07 5.96 -0.79
C PHE A 148 -23.55 6.55 -2.10
N THR A 149 -23.17 7.82 -2.05
CA THR A 149 -22.53 8.45 -3.22
C THR A 149 -21.25 7.71 -3.58
N PRO A 150 -21.09 7.23 -4.83
CA PRO A 150 -19.85 6.60 -5.26
C PRO A 150 -18.66 7.56 -5.11
N PRO A 151 -17.48 7.07 -4.71
CA PRO A 151 -16.27 7.90 -4.69
C PRO A 151 -15.86 8.31 -6.11
N ASP A 152 -15.13 9.42 -6.23
CA ASP A 152 -14.66 9.99 -7.50
C ASP A 152 -13.42 9.30 -7.97
N SER A 153 -13.12 8.16 -8.00
CA SER A 153 -11.91 7.43 -8.45
C SER A 153 -10.57 7.83 -7.81
N ARG A 154 -10.53 8.91 -7.04
CA ARG A 154 -9.34 9.30 -6.28
C ARG A 154 -9.19 8.44 -5.03
N THR A 155 -7.94 8.12 -4.70
CA THR A 155 -7.61 7.35 -3.49
C THR A 155 -6.71 8.18 -2.57
N PRO A 156 -6.82 8.03 -1.25
CA PRO A 156 -5.92 8.71 -0.33
C PRO A 156 -4.51 8.17 -0.44
N TYR A 157 -3.53 9.03 -0.17
CA TYR A 157 -2.14 8.64 0.02
C TYR A 157 -1.54 9.33 1.24
N ILE A 158 -0.47 8.74 1.77
CA ILE A 158 0.31 9.26 2.88
C ILE A 158 1.79 9.20 2.51
N ILE A 159 2.53 10.28 2.78
CA ILE A 159 3.98 10.27 2.83
C ILE A 159 4.38 10.53 4.29
N TRP A 160 5.12 9.62 4.87
CA TRP A 160 5.54 9.70 6.26
C TRP A 160 7.01 9.30 6.40
N SER A 161 7.72 9.94 7.32
CA SER A 161 9.13 9.67 7.61
C SER A 161 9.39 9.48 9.09
N THR A 162 10.47 8.74 9.41
CA THR A 162 11.02 8.71 10.76
C THR A 162 11.62 10.09 11.10
N GLU A 163 11.78 10.38 12.40
CA GLU A 163 12.41 11.63 12.85
C GLU A 163 13.83 11.81 12.31
N GLN A 164 14.60 10.72 12.19
CA GLN A 164 15.94 10.75 11.61
C GLN A 164 15.96 11.17 10.14
N MET A 165 14.84 10.97 9.43
CA MET A 165 14.67 11.35 8.03
C MET A 165 14.03 12.73 7.88
N ALA A 166 13.34 13.22 8.90
CA ALA A 166 12.61 14.48 8.88
C ALA A 166 13.57 15.65 8.65
N THR A 167 13.71 16.09 7.42
CA THR A 167 14.32 17.36 7.08
C THR A 167 13.29 18.47 7.22
N ALA A 168 13.73 19.70 7.44
CA ALA A 168 12.87 20.88 7.61
C ALA A 168 11.81 21.07 6.49
N SER A 169 11.95 20.40 5.37
CA SER A 169 11.03 20.43 4.22
C SER A 169 9.77 19.58 4.42
N LEU A 170 9.80 18.54 5.27
CA LEU A 170 8.63 17.68 5.55
C LEU A 170 7.63 18.31 6.51
N ALA A 171 8.09 19.23 7.36
CA ALA A 171 7.25 19.90 8.37
C ALA A 171 6.22 20.88 7.77
N ALA A 172 6.25 21.14 6.47
CA ALA A 172 5.53 22.26 5.84
C ALA A 172 4.37 21.85 4.92
N ALA A 173 4.09 20.59 4.66
CA ALA A 173 2.93 20.21 3.85
C ALA A 173 1.66 20.18 4.72
N SER A 174 1.11 21.37 4.99
CA SER A 174 -0.12 21.53 5.79
C SER A 174 -1.40 21.32 4.97
N GLU A 175 -1.33 21.35 3.64
CA GLU A 175 -2.48 21.19 2.75
C GLU A 175 -2.38 19.92 1.93
N PRO A 176 -3.46 19.11 1.88
CA PRO A 176 -3.50 17.95 0.98
C PRO A 176 -3.43 18.43 -0.48
N PHE A 177 -2.63 17.74 -1.29
CA PHE A 177 -2.54 18.03 -2.72
C PHE A 177 -2.76 16.78 -3.56
N GLU A 178 -3.22 16.97 -4.79
CA GLU A 178 -3.48 15.87 -5.71
C GLU A 178 -2.21 15.51 -6.49
N LEU A 179 -2.02 14.19 -6.67
CA LEU A 179 -0.91 13.62 -7.45
C LEU A 179 -1.44 12.56 -8.41
N ALA A 180 -0.83 12.43 -9.56
CA ALA A 180 -0.95 11.19 -10.31
C ALA A 180 -0.15 10.07 -9.60
N ALA A 181 -0.64 8.82 -9.66
CA ALA A 181 -0.04 7.70 -8.93
C ALA A 181 1.46 7.49 -9.25
N ASN A 182 1.87 7.75 -10.50
CA ASN A 182 3.28 7.69 -10.92
C ASN A 182 4.15 8.83 -10.36
N GLU A 183 3.56 9.93 -9.92
CA GLU A 183 4.29 11.05 -9.32
C GLU A 183 4.63 10.81 -7.84
N LEU A 184 3.89 9.91 -7.16
CA LEU A 184 4.16 9.59 -5.75
C LEU A 184 5.59 9.08 -5.55
N GLY A 185 6.06 8.17 -6.42
CA GLY A 185 7.44 7.69 -6.41
C GLY A 185 8.45 8.83 -6.55
N VAL A 186 8.20 9.76 -7.47
CA VAL A 186 9.04 10.95 -7.67
C VAL A 186 9.08 11.83 -6.42
N GLN A 187 7.94 12.02 -5.74
CA GLN A 187 7.90 12.80 -4.49
C GLN A 187 8.70 12.11 -3.37
N LEU A 188 8.61 10.79 -3.25
CA LEU A 188 9.42 10.03 -2.29
C LEU A 188 10.93 10.19 -2.58
N PHE A 189 11.35 10.05 -3.83
CA PHE A 189 12.74 10.25 -4.22
C PHE A 189 13.24 11.67 -3.93
N LYS A 190 12.44 12.69 -4.21
CA LYS A 190 12.80 14.09 -3.89
C LYS A 190 13.04 14.29 -2.40
N GLN A 191 12.29 13.60 -1.54
CA GLN A 191 12.47 13.67 -0.08
C GLN A 191 13.75 12.98 0.39
N VAL A 192 14.15 11.87 -0.25
CA VAL A 192 15.37 11.14 0.09
C VAL A 192 16.62 11.88 -0.38
N PHE A 193 16.62 12.36 -1.60
CA PHE A 193 17.84 12.88 -2.26
C PHE A 193 17.93 14.41 -2.28
N GLY A 194 16.92 15.11 -1.71
CA GLY A 194 16.88 16.57 -1.72
C GLY A 194 16.69 17.14 -3.11
N HIS A 195 17.04 18.43 -3.29
CA HIS A 195 16.93 19.14 -4.56
C HIS A 195 17.99 18.74 -5.62
N ALA A 196 18.74 17.68 -5.43
CA ALA A 196 19.79 17.22 -6.33
C ALA A 196 19.26 16.65 -7.67
N MET A 197 17.97 16.35 -7.76
CA MET A 197 17.33 16.02 -9.04
C MET A 197 16.88 17.33 -9.72
N ASN A 198 17.80 17.93 -10.46
CA ASN A 198 17.46 19.01 -11.38
C ASN A 198 16.33 18.56 -12.31
N SER A 199 15.39 19.46 -12.58
CA SER A 199 14.23 19.31 -13.46
C SER A 199 14.53 18.86 -14.91
N ASP A 200 15.78 18.70 -15.27
CA ASP A 200 16.24 18.35 -16.61
C ASP A 200 16.26 16.85 -16.93
N VAL A 201 16.12 15.97 -15.92
CA VAL A 201 16.10 14.51 -16.14
C VAL A 201 14.71 13.97 -16.53
N ILE A 202 13.65 14.76 -16.36
CA ILE A 202 12.27 14.33 -16.62
C ILE A 202 11.79 14.67 -18.05
N LYS A 203 12.58 15.37 -18.83
CA LYS A 203 12.30 15.59 -20.27
C LYS A 203 12.98 14.54 -21.14
N ALA A 204 12.57 13.28 -20.99
CA ALA A 204 12.70 12.35 -22.10
C ALA A 204 11.63 12.73 -23.13
N GLU A 205 12.01 13.41 -24.17
CA GLU A 205 11.16 13.62 -25.33
C GLU A 205 10.73 12.25 -25.88
N PRO A 206 9.45 12.06 -26.24
CA PRO A 206 9.05 10.84 -26.92
C PRO A 206 9.79 10.79 -28.27
N GLU A 207 10.47 9.68 -28.55
CA GLU A 207 11.07 9.44 -29.84
C GLU A 207 10.00 9.60 -30.94
N PRO A 208 10.34 10.28 -32.07
CA PRO A 208 9.40 10.41 -33.17
C PRO A 208 9.06 9.03 -33.70
N GLN A 209 7.77 8.71 -33.74
CA GLN A 209 7.28 7.51 -34.40
C GLN A 209 7.61 7.63 -35.90
N GLU A 210 8.53 6.81 -36.38
CA GLU A 210 8.71 6.60 -37.80
C GLU A 210 7.42 6.01 -38.38
N GLN A 211 6.79 6.77 -39.24
CA GLN A 211 5.67 6.32 -40.07
C GLN A 211 6.25 5.45 -41.19
N GLU A 212 5.96 4.17 -41.20
CA GLU A 212 5.86 3.32 -42.40
C GLU A 212 4.46 2.72 -42.50
#